data_e1b2e3433c613b7b9b23436e9f318bec
#
_entry.id   e1b2e3433c613b7b9b23436e9f318bec
#
_cell.length_a   1.000
_cell.length_b   1.000
_cell.length_c   1.000
_cell.angle_alpha   90.00
_cell.angle_beta   90.00
_cell.angle_gamma   90.00
#
_symmetry.space_group_name_H-M   'P 1'
#
loop_
_entity.id
_entity.type
_entity.pdbx_description
1 polymer ?
#
loop_
_entity_poly.entity_id
_entity_poly.type
_entity_poly.pdbx_seq_one_letter_code
_entity_poly.pdbx_strand_id
1 'polypeptide(L)'
;MKIAAITLTRNDDFRLVPWKMYFQDYKDELYEHIVVDNGSTPEYQRKLREAFPDSTHIELGYNGGCTGAYNAGIRHALQDSEIDAIMLIGNDVKIERGGLTKLFVFLYSNNNNGMVGPVILKKDSTEVACFGMSFNPDTGIALPRYAHKPVTEIQERTIEGGYVPGGVCMAKPEFYGSIVGLQDEALFLYGDERDMAHRIYKAGVKEAVTSEVRAWHQHINDNGATNYIRFSSYLQGRNHVYLDKKHLTRRRAFAGLCKRILFKMLYLARYFYKYEARMNVSYYIKGTFAGLKGNMDNNIQF
;
A
#
# COMPACT_ATOMS: atom_id res chain seq x y z
N MET A 1 16.35 -10.70 16.47
CA MET A 1 15.33 -9.86 15.80
C MET A 1 16.04 -8.87 14.90
N LYS A 2 16.04 -9.12 13.60
CA LYS A 2 16.64 -8.26 12.58
C LYS A 2 15.56 -7.82 11.59
N ILE A 3 15.06 -6.60 11.77
CA ILE A 3 13.98 -6.01 10.95
C ILE A 3 14.60 -5.09 9.91
N ALA A 4 14.34 -5.34 8.63
CA ALA A 4 14.60 -4.40 7.55
C ALA A 4 13.34 -3.58 7.25
N ALA A 5 13.39 -2.27 7.43
CA ALA A 5 12.28 -1.38 7.07
C ALA A 5 12.53 -0.72 5.71
N ILE A 6 11.56 -0.84 4.81
CA ILE A 6 11.61 -0.28 3.46
C ILE A 6 10.66 0.90 3.37
N THR A 7 11.20 2.07 3.06
CA THR A 7 10.41 3.29 2.82
C THR A 7 10.71 3.82 1.43
N LEU A 8 9.67 4.05 0.64
CA LEU A 8 9.80 4.65 -0.68
C LEU A 8 9.47 6.14 -0.66
N THR A 9 10.11 6.90 -1.55
CA THR A 9 9.86 8.34 -1.71
C THR A 9 10.09 8.80 -3.14
N ARG A 10 9.48 9.93 -3.52
CA ARG A 10 9.72 10.58 -4.81
C ARG A 10 9.40 12.07 -4.75
N ASN A 11 10.43 12.94 -4.71
CA ASN A 11 10.28 14.40 -4.69
C ASN A 11 9.33 14.92 -3.59
N ASP A 12 9.34 14.30 -2.42
CA ASP A 12 8.41 14.57 -1.31
C ASP A 12 9.04 15.53 -0.28
N ASP A 13 9.58 16.69 -0.74
CA ASP A 13 10.25 17.66 0.15
C ASP A 13 9.42 18.01 1.38
N PHE A 14 8.12 18.18 1.20
CA PHE A 14 7.19 18.54 2.29
C PHE A 14 6.99 17.43 3.33
N ARG A 15 7.29 16.17 2.98
CA ARG A 15 7.22 15.03 3.92
C ARG A 15 8.53 14.74 4.61
N LEU A 16 9.65 15.25 4.10
CA LEU A 16 10.98 14.86 4.59
C LEU A 16 11.16 15.16 6.08
N VAL A 17 10.72 16.35 6.53
CA VAL A 17 10.82 16.75 7.95
C VAL A 17 9.89 15.91 8.84
N PRO A 18 8.58 15.78 8.57
CA PRO A 18 7.73 14.90 9.35
C PRO A 18 8.22 13.45 9.36
N TRP A 19 8.63 12.90 8.20
CA TRP A 19 9.15 11.54 8.12
C TRP A 19 10.38 11.33 9.02
N LYS A 20 11.34 12.28 8.99
CA LYS A 20 12.51 12.23 9.87
C LYS A 20 12.12 12.20 11.35
N MET A 21 11.06 12.94 11.73
CA MET A 21 10.54 12.92 13.11
C MET A 21 9.91 11.54 13.44
N TYR A 22 9.09 10.98 12.56
CA TYR A 22 8.46 9.66 12.79
C TYR A 22 9.50 8.55 12.85
N PHE A 23 10.54 8.63 12.03
CA PHE A 23 11.63 7.66 12.00
C PHE A 23 12.35 7.58 13.36
N GLN A 24 12.48 8.68 14.12
CA GLN A 24 13.09 8.65 15.45
C GLN A 24 12.32 7.78 16.46
N ASP A 25 11.03 7.53 16.24
CA ASP A 25 10.22 6.72 17.14
C ASP A 25 10.50 5.21 17.02
N TYR A 26 11.08 4.75 15.88
CA TYR A 26 11.29 3.32 15.63
C TYR A 26 12.68 2.95 15.09
N LYS A 27 13.57 3.89 14.81
CA LYS A 27 14.90 3.62 14.23
C LYS A 27 15.73 2.62 15.04
N ASP A 28 15.65 2.70 16.38
CA ASP A 28 16.43 1.84 17.26
C ASP A 28 15.91 0.38 17.32
N GLU A 29 14.76 0.12 16.70
CA GLU A 29 14.19 -1.23 16.54
C GLU A 29 14.64 -1.90 15.23
N LEU A 30 15.34 -1.16 14.36
CA LEU A 30 15.74 -1.64 13.04
C LEU A 30 17.13 -2.28 13.06
N TYR A 31 17.27 -3.33 12.25
CA TYR A 31 18.55 -3.83 11.80
C TYR A 31 19.03 -3.03 10.58
N GLU A 32 18.13 -2.73 9.64
CA GLU A 32 18.42 -1.96 8.45
C GLU A 32 17.24 -1.04 8.08
N HIS A 33 17.53 0.19 7.69
CA HIS A 33 16.58 1.10 7.04
C HIS A 33 16.94 1.25 5.57
N ILE A 34 16.05 0.84 4.68
CA ILE A 34 16.21 0.88 3.23
C ILE A 34 15.33 1.99 2.68
N VAL A 35 15.94 3.04 2.17
CA VAL A 35 15.28 4.17 1.54
C VAL A 35 15.34 3.99 0.04
N VAL A 36 14.17 3.84 -0.61
CA VAL A 36 14.09 3.69 -2.06
C VAL A 36 13.66 5.00 -2.68
N ASP A 37 14.58 5.63 -3.39
CA ASP A 37 14.31 6.79 -4.24
C ASP A 37 13.73 6.35 -5.58
N ASN A 38 12.49 6.70 -5.82
CA ASN A 38 11.71 6.28 -6.98
C ASN A 38 11.84 7.27 -8.16
N GLY A 39 13.08 7.64 -8.49
CA GLY A 39 13.40 8.53 -9.60
C GLY A 39 13.13 10.00 -9.29
N SER A 40 13.69 10.51 -8.22
CA SER A 40 13.65 11.92 -7.84
C SER A 40 14.71 12.75 -8.54
N THR A 41 14.62 14.06 -8.35
CA THR A 41 15.66 15.01 -8.79
C THR A 41 16.95 14.84 -7.98
N PRO A 42 18.12 15.15 -8.56
CA PRO A 42 19.40 15.08 -7.83
C PRO A 42 19.44 15.94 -6.56
N GLU A 43 18.71 17.08 -6.57
CA GLU A 43 18.59 17.92 -5.38
C GLU A 43 17.86 17.22 -4.24
N TYR A 44 16.74 16.55 -4.54
CA TYR A 44 15.99 15.80 -3.53
C TYR A 44 16.79 14.59 -3.02
N GLN A 45 17.49 13.89 -3.91
CA GLN A 45 18.37 12.76 -3.53
C GLN A 45 19.46 13.18 -2.55
N ARG A 46 20.06 14.37 -2.75
CA ARG A 46 21.03 14.92 -1.80
C ARG A 46 20.39 15.18 -0.43
N LYS A 47 19.23 15.86 -0.39
CA LYS A 47 18.49 16.11 0.85
C LYS A 47 18.11 14.82 1.57
N LEU A 48 17.76 13.78 0.81
CA LEU A 48 17.36 12.47 1.32
C LEU A 48 18.54 11.78 2.02
N ARG A 49 19.73 11.77 1.39
CA ARG A 49 20.96 11.24 2.00
C ARG A 49 21.39 12.01 3.24
N GLU A 50 21.24 13.33 3.24
CA GLU A 50 21.51 14.18 4.44
C GLU A 50 20.50 13.91 5.58
N ALA A 51 19.25 13.60 5.25
CA ALA A 51 18.22 13.32 6.24
C ALA A 51 18.36 11.94 6.90
N PHE A 52 18.83 10.94 6.14
CA PHE A 52 18.98 9.55 6.57
C PHE A 52 20.37 9.01 6.24
N PRO A 53 21.46 9.56 6.86
CA PRO A 53 22.83 9.22 6.50
C PRO A 53 23.21 7.77 6.78
N ASP A 54 22.57 7.14 7.77
CA ASP A 54 22.85 5.76 8.18
C ASP A 54 21.96 4.73 7.48
N SER A 55 21.14 5.17 6.51
CA SER A 55 20.24 4.28 5.77
C SER A 55 20.90 3.77 4.48
N THR A 56 20.49 2.60 4.04
CA THR A 56 20.79 2.09 2.70
C THR A 56 19.94 2.83 1.69
N HIS A 57 20.57 3.49 0.71
CA HIS A 57 19.87 4.25 -0.34
C HIS A 57 19.88 3.47 -1.66
N ILE A 58 18.68 3.18 -2.18
CA ILE A 58 18.47 2.57 -3.50
C ILE A 58 17.87 3.64 -4.43
N GLU A 59 18.62 4.05 -5.45
CA GLU A 59 18.18 5.03 -6.44
C GLU A 59 17.77 4.31 -7.72
N LEU A 60 16.48 4.32 -8.06
CA LEU A 60 15.98 3.62 -9.26
C LEU A 60 16.34 4.36 -10.55
N GLY A 61 16.53 5.68 -10.51
CA GLY A 61 16.77 6.48 -11.71
C GLY A 61 15.53 6.69 -12.60
N TYR A 62 14.41 6.04 -12.27
CA TYR A 62 13.13 6.17 -12.97
C TYR A 62 11.97 6.00 -11.97
N ASN A 63 10.77 6.42 -12.36
CA ASN A 63 9.57 6.20 -11.55
C ASN A 63 8.99 4.80 -11.82
N GLY A 64 9.30 3.85 -10.95
CA GLY A 64 8.78 2.47 -11.01
C GLY A 64 7.40 2.28 -10.39
N GLY A 65 6.76 3.37 -9.92
CA GLY A 65 5.53 3.28 -9.13
C GLY A 65 5.78 2.76 -7.72
N CYS A 66 4.70 2.55 -6.99
CA CYS A 66 4.77 2.01 -5.64
C CYS A 66 5.31 0.57 -5.65
N THR A 67 4.79 -0.26 -6.56
CA THR A 67 5.13 -1.67 -6.65
C THR A 67 6.60 -1.91 -7.04
N GLY A 68 7.10 -1.17 -8.03
CA GLY A 68 8.51 -1.28 -8.45
C GLY A 68 9.48 -0.82 -7.38
N ALA A 69 9.15 0.28 -6.68
CA ALA A 69 9.99 0.80 -5.61
C ALA A 69 10.04 -0.14 -4.41
N TYR A 70 8.90 -0.62 -3.92
CA TYR A 70 8.92 -1.63 -2.84
C TYR A 70 9.65 -2.90 -3.23
N ASN A 71 9.43 -3.39 -4.45
CA ASN A 71 10.13 -4.59 -4.92
C ASN A 71 11.65 -4.42 -4.97
N ALA A 72 12.17 -3.23 -5.30
CA ALA A 72 13.60 -2.97 -5.27
C ALA A 72 14.16 -3.11 -3.84
N GLY A 73 13.49 -2.50 -2.87
CA GLY A 73 13.86 -2.64 -1.45
C GLY A 73 13.72 -4.08 -0.95
N ILE A 74 12.65 -4.78 -1.31
CA ILE A 74 12.45 -6.19 -0.92
C ILE A 74 13.54 -7.08 -1.51
N ARG A 75 13.89 -6.91 -2.80
CA ARG A 75 14.98 -7.68 -3.42
C ARG A 75 16.32 -7.43 -2.73
N HIS A 76 16.59 -6.22 -2.28
CA HIS A 76 17.78 -5.92 -1.50
C HIS A 76 17.74 -6.64 -0.16
N ALA A 77 16.68 -6.51 0.61
CA ALA A 77 16.53 -7.18 1.91
C ALA A 77 16.62 -8.70 1.82
N LEU A 78 16.14 -9.31 0.73
CA LEU A 78 16.24 -10.76 0.51
C LEU A 78 17.66 -11.27 0.22
N GLN A 79 18.63 -10.39 -0.01
CA GLN A 79 20.05 -10.78 -0.20
C GLN A 79 20.76 -11.03 1.14
N ASP A 80 20.24 -10.48 2.23
CA ASP A 80 20.79 -10.71 3.57
C ASP A 80 19.96 -11.79 4.30
N SER A 81 20.55 -12.96 4.44
CA SER A 81 19.93 -14.09 5.15
C SER A 81 19.77 -13.89 6.66
N GLU A 82 20.37 -12.84 7.21
CA GLU A 82 20.22 -12.50 8.63
C GLU A 82 18.94 -11.69 8.93
N ILE A 83 18.26 -11.18 7.91
CA ILE A 83 17.00 -10.45 8.09
C ILE A 83 15.89 -11.43 8.47
N ASP A 84 15.30 -11.22 9.64
CA ASP A 84 14.19 -12.02 10.16
C ASP A 84 12.82 -11.53 9.64
N ALA A 85 12.66 -10.21 9.42
CA ALA A 85 11.40 -9.62 8.97
C ALA A 85 11.63 -8.41 8.05
N ILE A 86 10.76 -8.28 7.05
CA ILE A 86 10.71 -7.14 6.13
C ILE A 86 9.46 -6.32 6.46
N MET A 87 9.67 -5.04 6.79
CA MET A 87 8.63 -4.07 7.07
C MET A 87 8.49 -3.10 5.89
N LEU A 88 7.30 -3.00 5.31
CA LEU A 88 6.97 -1.90 4.42
C LEU A 88 6.34 -0.78 5.24
N ILE A 89 6.89 0.43 5.16
CA ILE A 89 6.39 1.58 5.91
C ILE A 89 6.44 2.84 5.05
N GLY A 90 5.29 3.53 4.93
CA GLY A 90 5.19 4.78 4.17
C GLY A 90 5.93 5.93 4.84
N ASN A 91 6.44 6.88 4.05
CA ASN A 91 7.08 8.10 4.54
C ASN A 91 6.11 9.09 5.23
N ASP A 92 4.82 8.78 5.20
CA ASP A 92 3.74 9.50 5.87
C ASP A 92 3.04 8.67 6.96
N VAL A 93 3.69 7.61 7.42
CA VAL A 93 3.19 6.76 8.51
C VAL A 93 4.00 7.01 9.77
N LYS A 94 3.29 7.34 10.85
CA LYS A 94 3.83 7.34 12.21
C LYS A 94 3.41 6.03 12.87
N ILE A 95 4.34 5.33 13.53
CA ILE A 95 4.05 4.16 14.36
C ILE A 95 4.46 4.44 15.80
N GLU A 96 3.76 3.87 16.77
CA GLU A 96 4.11 4.04 18.19
C GLU A 96 5.47 3.40 18.51
N ARG A 97 6.17 3.94 19.50
CA ARG A 97 7.44 3.38 19.99
C ARG A 97 7.27 1.94 20.47
N GLY A 98 8.22 1.07 20.14
CA GLY A 98 8.14 -0.36 20.41
C GLY A 98 7.14 -1.09 19.50
N GLY A 99 6.55 -0.40 18.53
CA GLY A 99 5.54 -0.95 17.64
C GLY A 99 6.09 -2.01 16.69
N LEU A 100 7.31 -1.83 16.17
CA LEU A 100 7.94 -2.81 15.28
C LEU A 100 8.27 -4.09 16.04
N THR A 101 8.80 -3.97 17.24
CA THR A 101 9.09 -5.12 18.12
C THR A 101 7.81 -5.91 18.43
N LYS A 102 6.72 -5.22 18.78
CA LYS A 102 5.42 -5.88 19.01
C LYS A 102 4.89 -6.58 17.76
N LEU A 103 4.97 -5.94 16.57
CA LEU A 103 4.58 -6.56 15.30
C LEU A 103 5.46 -7.79 14.97
N PHE A 104 6.75 -7.70 15.23
CA PHE A 104 7.67 -8.83 15.05
C PHE A 104 7.27 -10.01 15.94
N VAL A 105 7.07 -9.78 17.23
CA VAL A 105 6.60 -10.83 18.15
C VAL A 105 5.25 -11.41 17.70
N PHE A 106 4.34 -10.57 17.23
CA PHE A 106 3.05 -11.00 16.71
C PHE A 106 3.19 -11.83 15.43
N LEU A 107 4.08 -11.46 14.51
CA LEU A 107 4.38 -12.22 13.29
C LEU A 107 4.89 -13.63 13.60
N TYR A 108 5.71 -13.78 14.64
CA TYR A 108 6.32 -15.05 15.01
C TYR A 108 5.49 -15.89 15.99
N SER A 109 4.53 -15.29 16.70
CA SER A 109 3.67 -16.00 17.65
C SER A 109 2.58 -16.85 17.00
N ASN A 110 2.32 -16.61 15.70
CA ASN A 110 1.26 -17.31 14.96
C ASN A 110 1.85 -17.99 13.70
N ASN A 111 1.82 -19.32 13.66
CA ASN A 111 2.46 -20.12 12.61
C ASN A 111 1.87 -19.94 11.20
N ASN A 112 0.74 -19.25 11.05
CA ASN A 112 0.07 -19.07 9.76
C ASN A 112 0.07 -17.63 9.25
N ASN A 113 0.85 -16.72 9.88
CA ASN A 113 0.86 -15.33 9.45
C ASN A 113 1.66 -15.17 8.15
N GLY A 114 0.97 -14.83 7.09
CA GLY A 114 1.63 -14.40 5.86
C GLY A 114 2.17 -12.98 6.01
N MET A 115 1.30 -12.08 6.46
CA MET A 115 1.60 -10.66 6.68
C MET A 115 0.85 -10.15 7.90
N VAL A 116 1.48 -9.29 8.68
CA VAL A 116 0.87 -8.66 9.85
C VAL A 116 0.92 -7.15 9.77
N GLY A 117 -0.04 -6.50 10.41
CA GLY A 117 -0.10 -5.05 10.49
C GLY A 117 -0.73 -4.53 11.78
N PRO A 118 -0.61 -3.22 12.05
CA PRO A 118 -1.21 -2.54 13.19
C PRO A 118 -2.66 -2.12 12.91
N VAL A 119 -3.35 -1.62 13.94
CA VAL A 119 -4.51 -0.76 13.69
C VAL A 119 -4.03 0.58 13.12
N ILE A 120 -4.65 1.00 12.02
CA ILE A 120 -4.34 2.27 11.36
C ILE A 120 -5.36 3.32 11.79
N LEU A 121 -4.87 4.41 12.34
CA LEU A 121 -5.66 5.57 12.76
C LEU A 121 -5.52 6.70 11.74
N LYS A 122 -6.49 7.59 11.71
CA LYS A 122 -6.40 8.84 10.94
C LYS A 122 -5.38 9.77 11.58
N LYS A 123 -4.91 10.71 10.78
CA LYS A 123 -3.93 11.72 11.18
C LYS A 123 -4.29 12.34 12.53
N ASP A 124 -3.35 12.29 13.47
CA ASP A 124 -3.43 12.91 14.81
C ASP A 124 -4.76 12.66 15.55
N SER A 125 -5.36 11.48 15.34
CA SER A 125 -6.70 11.14 15.81
C SER A 125 -6.73 9.78 16.50
N THR A 126 -7.78 9.55 17.26
CA THR A 126 -8.15 8.22 17.78
C THR A 126 -9.18 7.51 16.90
N GLU A 127 -9.57 8.12 15.79
CA GLU A 127 -10.50 7.54 14.82
C GLU A 127 -9.78 6.50 13.95
N VAL A 128 -10.36 5.32 13.86
CA VAL A 128 -9.83 4.21 13.06
C VAL A 128 -10.02 4.52 11.57
N ALA A 129 -8.93 4.51 10.83
CA ALA A 129 -8.96 4.47 9.37
C ALA A 129 -9.21 3.04 8.88
N CYS A 130 -8.51 2.07 9.49
CA CYS A 130 -8.65 0.66 9.15
C CYS A 130 -8.11 -0.24 10.27
N PHE A 131 -8.87 -1.28 10.63
CA PHE A 131 -8.36 -2.40 11.43
C PHE A 131 -8.52 -3.69 10.63
N GLY A 132 -7.65 -3.86 9.64
CA GLY A 132 -7.74 -4.91 8.64
C GLY A 132 -8.87 -4.70 7.63
N MET A 133 -8.81 -5.42 6.54
CA MET A 133 -9.80 -5.37 5.48
C MET A 133 -10.54 -6.69 5.39
N SER A 134 -11.87 -6.67 5.39
CA SER A 134 -12.62 -7.85 4.94
C SER A 134 -12.38 -8.02 3.44
N PHE A 135 -12.05 -9.22 3.00
CA PHE A 135 -11.78 -9.51 1.61
C PHE A 135 -12.64 -10.64 1.08
N ASN A 136 -13.29 -10.41 -0.05
CA ASN A 136 -14.06 -11.43 -0.74
C ASN A 136 -13.31 -11.87 -2.02
N PRO A 137 -12.69 -13.06 -2.04
CA PRO A 137 -11.89 -13.53 -3.17
C PRO A 137 -12.69 -13.74 -4.46
N ASP A 138 -14.00 -13.93 -4.35
CA ASP A 138 -14.88 -14.14 -5.51
C ASP A 138 -15.22 -12.85 -6.26
N THR A 139 -15.14 -11.73 -5.58
CA THR A 139 -15.45 -10.41 -6.17
C THR A 139 -14.26 -9.46 -6.15
N GLY A 140 -13.23 -9.78 -5.36
CA GLY A 140 -12.10 -8.91 -5.09
C GLY A 140 -12.48 -7.63 -4.34
N ILE A 141 -13.66 -7.59 -3.73
CA ILE A 141 -14.09 -6.45 -2.91
C ILE A 141 -13.45 -6.56 -1.54
N ALA A 142 -12.85 -5.47 -1.09
CA ALA A 142 -12.35 -5.31 0.25
C ALA A 142 -13.00 -4.09 0.91
N LEU A 143 -13.32 -4.22 2.19
CA LEU A 143 -13.94 -3.15 2.99
C LEU A 143 -13.18 -2.99 4.29
N PRO A 144 -12.81 -1.76 4.71
CA PRO A 144 -12.11 -1.53 5.95
C PRO A 144 -13.03 -1.85 7.14
N ARG A 145 -12.49 -2.59 8.10
CA ARG A 145 -13.19 -2.87 9.35
C ARG A 145 -12.97 -1.72 10.32
N TYR A 146 -13.97 -1.44 11.15
CA TYR A 146 -13.97 -0.38 12.16
C TYR A 146 -13.73 1.04 11.64
N ALA A 147 -13.73 1.26 10.31
CA ALA A 147 -13.53 2.59 9.74
C ALA A 147 -14.51 3.61 10.34
N HIS A 148 -14.00 4.78 10.67
CA HIS A 148 -14.72 5.90 11.28
C HIS A 148 -15.20 5.69 12.73
N LYS A 149 -14.80 4.60 13.39
CA LYS A 149 -15.07 4.37 14.81
C LYS A 149 -13.89 4.82 15.69
N PRO A 150 -14.14 5.20 16.94
CA PRO A 150 -13.05 5.40 17.89
C PRO A 150 -12.27 4.09 18.13
N VAL A 151 -10.97 4.17 18.32
CA VAL A 151 -10.12 2.98 18.57
C VAL A 151 -10.55 2.23 19.85
N THR A 152 -11.19 2.92 20.79
CA THR A 152 -11.74 2.33 22.03
C THR A 152 -12.93 1.40 21.80
N GLU A 153 -13.55 1.43 20.62
CA GLU A 153 -14.63 0.50 20.26
C GLU A 153 -14.11 -0.83 19.72
N ILE A 154 -12.81 -0.97 19.47
CA ILE A 154 -12.21 -2.24 19.04
C ILE A 154 -12.23 -3.19 20.25
N GLN A 155 -12.94 -4.28 20.11
CA GLN A 155 -13.03 -5.33 21.13
C GLN A 155 -12.06 -6.48 20.88
N GLU A 156 -11.73 -6.71 19.60
CA GLU A 156 -10.82 -7.79 19.19
C GLU A 156 -9.36 -7.35 19.36
N ARG A 157 -8.58 -8.22 20.00
CA ARG A 157 -7.12 -8.05 20.05
C ARG A 157 -6.50 -8.26 18.67
N THR A 158 -7.06 -9.17 17.90
CA THR A 158 -6.53 -9.61 16.61
C THR A 158 -7.66 -9.92 15.65
N ILE A 159 -7.51 -9.52 14.40
CA ILE A 159 -8.38 -9.95 13.29
C ILE A 159 -7.52 -10.71 12.29
N GLU A 160 -7.93 -11.97 12.00
CA GLU A 160 -7.32 -12.81 10.97
C GLU A 160 -8.15 -12.82 9.69
N GLY A 161 -7.48 -12.99 8.55
CA GLY A 161 -8.09 -13.00 7.23
C GLY A 161 -8.40 -11.59 6.71
N GLY A 162 -8.72 -11.51 5.43
CA GLY A 162 -8.84 -10.24 4.75
C GLY A 162 -7.51 -9.85 4.09
N TYR A 163 -7.12 -8.59 4.17
CA TYR A 163 -5.76 -8.17 3.90
C TYR A 163 -5.32 -7.02 4.82
N VAL A 164 -4.01 -6.90 4.98
CA VAL A 164 -3.38 -5.80 5.70
C VAL A 164 -3.24 -4.63 4.73
N PRO A 165 -3.73 -3.41 5.06
CA PRO A 165 -3.55 -2.25 4.22
C PRO A 165 -2.07 -1.96 3.98
N GLY A 166 -1.72 -1.63 2.75
CA GLY A 166 -0.36 -1.25 2.38
C GLY A 166 0.12 0.00 3.11
N GLY A 167 1.41 0.20 3.07
CA GLY A 167 2.07 1.34 3.70
C GLY A 167 2.45 1.15 5.16
N VAL A 168 1.95 0.11 5.86
CA VAL A 168 2.45 -0.32 7.17
C VAL A 168 2.14 -1.80 7.41
N CYS A 169 3.03 -2.66 6.95
CA CYS A 169 2.88 -4.11 7.09
C CYS A 169 4.23 -4.82 7.21
N MET A 170 4.25 -5.94 7.92
CA MET A 170 5.45 -6.73 8.17
C MET A 170 5.22 -8.18 7.74
N ALA A 171 6.20 -8.78 7.09
CA ALA A 171 6.17 -10.20 6.72
C ALA A 171 7.57 -10.81 6.87
N LYS A 172 7.63 -12.14 6.94
CA LYS A 172 8.91 -12.86 6.91
C LYS A 172 9.50 -12.82 5.50
N PRO A 173 10.83 -12.94 5.33
CA PRO A 173 11.46 -12.94 4.00
C PRO A 173 10.89 -13.99 3.05
N GLU A 174 10.59 -15.20 3.53
CA GLU A 174 10.01 -16.27 2.73
C GLU A 174 8.63 -15.95 2.15
N PHE A 175 7.89 -15.01 2.76
CA PHE A 175 6.64 -14.53 2.21
C PHE A 175 6.83 -13.93 0.81
N TYR A 176 7.86 -13.10 0.66
CA TYR A 176 8.20 -12.47 -0.62
C TYR A 176 9.06 -13.36 -1.52
N GLY A 177 9.88 -14.22 -0.94
CA GLY A 177 10.83 -15.06 -1.69
C GLY A 177 10.18 -16.30 -2.32
N SER A 178 9.31 -17.00 -1.60
CA SER A 178 8.83 -18.32 -2.02
C SER A 178 7.34 -18.60 -1.85
N ILE A 179 6.63 -17.88 -0.97
CA ILE A 179 5.22 -18.20 -0.65
C ILE A 179 4.25 -17.42 -1.54
N VAL A 180 4.33 -16.09 -1.53
CA VAL A 180 3.42 -15.20 -2.25
C VAL A 180 4.12 -14.48 -3.39
N GLY A 181 5.39 -14.11 -3.19
CA GLY A 181 6.23 -13.42 -4.15
C GLY A 181 6.10 -11.89 -4.08
N LEU A 182 6.84 -11.21 -4.94
CA LEU A 182 6.93 -9.76 -5.05
C LEU A 182 5.59 -9.14 -5.52
N GLN A 183 5.46 -7.83 -5.35
CA GLN A 183 4.31 -7.09 -5.88
C GLN A 183 4.29 -7.10 -7.42
N ASP A 184 3.10 -7.03 -8.02
CA ASP A 184 2.94 -7.00 -9.48
C ASP A 184 3.26 -5.60 -10.03
N GLU A 185 4.43 -5.45 -10.64
CA GLU A 185 4.93 -4.17 -11.16
C GLU A 185 4.08 -3.60 -12.30
N ALA A 186 3.28 -4.41 -13.00
CA ALA A 186 2.34 -3.93 -14.00
C ALA A 186 1.28 -2.98 -13.42
N LEU A 187 0.99 -3.09 -12.12
CA LEU A 187 0.01 -2.24 -11.44
C LEU A 187 0.50 -0.81 -11.22
N PHE A 188 1.81 -0.60 -11.03
CA PHE A 188 2.44 0.68 -10.75
C PHE A 188 1.99 1.32 -9.43
N LEU A 189 0.69 1.61 -9.29
CA LEU A 189 0.02 2.19 -8.12
C LEU A 189 -1.46 1.81 -8.16
N TYR A 190 -2.08 1.58 -7.02
CA TYR A 190 -3.45 1.10 -6.82
C TYR A 190 -3.74 -0.32 -7.32
N GLY A 191 -4.28 -1.11 -6.45
CA GLY A 191 -4.68 -2.49 -6.70
C GLY A 191 -3.62 -3.53 -6.36
N ASP A 192 -2.41 -3.13 -6.01
CA ASP A 192 -1.33 -3.96 -5.50
C ASP A 192 -1.76 -4.74 -4.24
N GLU A 193 -2.40 -4.08 -3.30
CA GLU A 193 -2.97 -4.72 -2.10
C GLU A 193 -4.03 -5.76 -2.46
N ARG A 194 -4.89 -5.46 -3.43
CA ARG A 194 -5.91 -6.40 -3.91
C ARG A 194 -5.27 -7.60 -4.60
N ASP A 195 -4.24 -7.39 -5.41
CA ASP A 195 -3.46 -8.48 -6.04
C ASP A 195 -2.83 -9.37 -4.97
N MET A 196 -2.20 -8.74 -4.00
CA MET A 196 -1.56 -9.43 -2.88
C MET A 196 -2.58 -10.27 -2.10
N ALA A 197 -3.73 -9.70 -1.73
CA ALA A 197 -4.80 -10.42 -1.02
C ALA A 197 -5.29 -11.66 -1.78
N HIS A 198 -5.45 -11.58 -3.11
CA HIS A 198 -5.79 -12.76 -3.92
C HIS A 198 -4.69 -13.82 -3.90
N ARG A 199 -3.42 -13.40 -3.97
CA ARG A 199 -2.29 -14.36 -3.97
C ARG A 199 -2.11 -15.01 -2.60
N ILE A 200 -2.26 -14.25 -1.52
CA ILE A 200 -2.25 -14.74 -0.14
C ILE A 200 -3.35 -15.75 0.09
N TYR A 201 -4.58 -15.44 -0.35
CA TYR A 201 -5.70 -16.36 -0.28
C TYR A 201 -5.41 -17.67 -1.03
N LYS A 202 -4.84 -17.59 -2.24
CA LYS A 202 -4.47 -18.77 -3.06
C LYS A 202 -3.33 -19.57 -2.43
N ALA A 203 -2.40 -18.92 -1.77
CA ALA A 203 -1.30 -19.58 -1.07
C ALA A 203 -1.74 -20.27 0.23
N GLY A 204 -2.97 -20.04 0.69
CA GLY A 204 -3.50 -20.62 1.92
C GLY A 204 -2.89 -20.05 3.19
N VAL A 205 -2.15 -18.93 3.10
CA VAL A 205 -1.64 -18.19 4.26
C VAL A 205 -2.65 -17.13 4.70
N LYS A 206 -2.51 -16.68 5.93
CA LYS A 206 -3.42 -15.68 6.51
C LYS A 206 -2.67 -14.38 6.79
N GLU A 207 -3.34 -13.29 6.53
CA GLU A 207 -2.96 -11.99 7.06
C GLU A 207 -3.61 -11.76 8.41
N ALA A 208 -2.95 -11.02 9.28
CA ALA A 208 -3.50 -10.67 10.58
C ALA A 208 -3.17 -9.22 10.96
N VAL A 209 -4.07 -8.58 11.67
CA VAL A 209 -3.86 -7.25 12.25
C VAL A 209 -4.07 -7.30 13.75
N THR A 210 -3.29 -6.49 14.48
CA THR A 210 -3.39 -6.41 15.94
C THR A 210 -3.75 -5.01 16.40
N SER A 211 -4.65 -4.92 17.40
CA SER A 211 -4.97 -3.65 18.07
C SER A 211 -3.92 -3.22 19.11
N GLU A 212 -2.94 -4.08 19.41
CA GLU A 212 -1.87 -3.78 20.35
C GLU A 212 -0.80 -2.85 19.82
N VAL A 213 -0.81 -2.61 18.51
CA VAL A 213 0.08 -1.65 17.83
C VAL A 213 -0.73 -0.63 17.08
N ARG A 214 -0.41 0.65 17.28
CA ARG A 214 -1.05 1.77 16.61
C ARG A 214 -0.12 2.42 15.61
N ALA A 215 -0.66 2.68 14.42
CA ALA A 215 -0.01 3.52 13.42
C ALA A 215 -0.99 4.61 12.96
N TRP A 216 -0.45 5.78 12.60
CA TRP A 216 -1.21 6.92 12.08
C TRP A 216 -0.80 7.18 10.65
N HIS A 217 -1.74 7.14 9.74
CA HIS A 217 -1.50 7.50 8.35
C HIS A 217 -1.75 9.00 8.18
N GLN A 218 -0.68 9.73 7.96
CA GLN A 218 -0.65 11.19 8.01
C GLN A 218 -1.09 11.84 6.69
N HIS A 219 -1.85 11.20 5.84
CA HIS A 219 -2.30 11.70 4.51
C HIS A 219 -2.13 13.22 4.37
N ILE A 220 -0.93 13.64 4.01
CA ILE A 220 -0.65 15.03 3.69
C ILE A 220 -1.11 15.21 2.25
N ASN A 221 -2.31 15.76 2.07
CA ASN A 221 -2.84 16.05 0.75
C ASN A 221 -2.03 17.19 0.14
N ASP A 222 -1.23 16.87 -0.85
CA ASP A 222 -0.73 17.87 -1.79
C ASP A 222 -1.94 18.34 -2.64
N ASN A 223 -2.21 19.65 -2.60
CA ASN A 223 -3.37 20.26 -3.27
C ASN A 223 -3.27 20.31 -4.81
N GLY A 224 -2.42 19.52 -5.43
CA GLY A 224 -2.33 19.28 -6.88
C GLY A 224 -3.53 18.50 -7.46
N ALA A 225 -4.73 18.78 -6.97
CA ALA A 225 -5.92 17.94 -7.06
C ALA A 225 -6.26 17.43 -8.49
N THR A 226 -6.06 18.24 -9.53
CA THR A 226 -6.55 17.93 -10.89
C THR A 226 -5.77 16.80 -11.56
N ASN A 227 -4.43 16.87 -11.55
CA ASN A 227 -3.60 15.83 -12.18
C ASN A 227 -3.64 14.54 -11.38
N TYR A 228 -3.71 14.62 -10.06
CA TYR A 228 -3.90 13.47 -9.20
C TYR A 228 -5.21 12.73 -9.47
N ILE A 229 -6.34 13.46 -9.65
CA ILE A 229 -7.64 12.84 -9.97
C ILE A 229 -7.58 12.12 -11.32
N ARG A 230 -6.97 12.74 -12.34
CA ARG A 230 -6.80 12.12 -13.66
C ARG A 230 -6.03 10.81 -13.57
N PHE A 231 -4.84 10.90 -12.98
CA PHE A 231 -3.92 9.79 -12.84
C PHE A 231 -4.52 8.64 -12.01
N SER A 232 -5.02 8.94 -10.81
CA SER A 232 -5.59 7.93 -9.92
C SER A 232 -6.82 7.25 -10.51
N SER A 233 -7.70 8.03 -11.15
CA SER A 233 -8.90 7.48 -11.77
C SER A 233 -8.58 6.58 -12.97
N TYR A 234 -7.62 6.97 -13.80
CA TYR A 234 -7.16 6.16 -14.92
C TYR A 234 -6.57 4.83 -14.45
N LEU A 235 -5.62 4.88 -13.50
CA LEU A 235 -5.00 3.67 -12.96
C LEU A 235 -6.02 2.75 -12.30
N GLN A 236 -6.95 3.27 -11.50
CA GLN A 236 -8.00 2.47 -10.90
C GLN A 236 -8.86 1.77 -11.98
N GLY A 237 -9.27 2.49 -13.02
CA GLY A 237 -10.03 1.91 -14.13
C GLY A 237 -9.28 0.78 -14.83
N ARG A 238 -8.01 1.00 -15.18
CA ARG A 238 -7.12 0.04 -15.83
C ARG A 238 -6.86 -1.19 -14.95
N ASN A 239 -6.41 -0.94 -13.73
CA ASN A 239 -5.97 -1.99 -12.82
C ASN A 239 -7.13 -2.86 -12.33
N HIS A 240 -8.33 -2.31 -12.14
CA HIS A 240 -9.51 -3.11 -11.83
C HIS A 240 -9.81 -4.16 -12.91
N VAL A 241 -9.73 -3.78 -14.19
CA VAL A 241 -9.95 -4.72 -15.31
C VAL A 241 -8.84 -5.76 -15.37
N TYR A 242 -7.59 -5.33 -15.20
CA TYR A 242 -6.44 -6.23 -15.17
C TYR A 242 -6.58 -7.29 -14.07
N LEU A 243 -6.86 -6.85 -12.84
CA LEU A 243 -7.00 -7.73 -11.69
C LEU A 243 -8.21 -8.68 -11.79
N ASP A 244 -9.32 -8.19 -12.34
CA ASP A 244 -10.48 -9.04 -12.58
C ASP A 244 -10.14 -10.15 -13.58
N LYS A 245 -9.42 -9.84 -14.66
CA LYS A 245 -8.95 -10.85 -15.63
C LYS A 245 -7.95 -11.83 -15.01
N LYS A 246 -7.09 -11.35 -14.13
CA LYS A 246 -6.03 -12.14 -13.48
C LYS A 246 -6.59 -13.12 -12.44
N HIS A 247 -7.60 -12.70 -11.67
CA HIS A 247 -8.03 -13.39 -10.47
C HIS A 247 -9.43 -13.98 -10.50
N LEU A 248 -10.35 -13.43 -11.31
CA LEU A 248 -11.75 -13.81 -11.32
C LEU A 248 -12.11 -14.66 -12.56
N THR A 249 -13.21 -15.40 -12.46
CA THR A 249 -13.81 -16.04 -13.64
C THR A 249 -14.34 -14.98 -14.60
N ARG A 250 -14.40 -15.28 -15.91
CA ARG A 250 -14.91 -14.35 -16.94
C ARG A 250 -16.28 -13.77 -16.60
N ARG A 251 -17.19 -14.59 -16.05
CA ARG A 251 -18.54 -14.13 -15.64
C ARG A 251 -18.48 -13.12 -14.51
N ARG A 252 -17.67 -13.39 -13.47
CA ARG A 252 -17.50 -12.48 -12.33
C ARG A 252 -16.79 -11.19 -12.73
N ALA A 253 -15.74 -11.28 -13.55
CA ALA A 253 -15.04 -10.14 -14.12
C ALA A 253 -15.98 -9.21 -14.90
N PHE A 254 -16.82 -9.78 -15.76
CA PHE A 254 -17.82 -9.02 -16.52
C PHE A 254 -18.87 -8.37 -15.60
N ALA A 255 -19.44 -9.11 -14.66
CA ALA A 255 -20.40 -8.58 -13.70
C ALA A 255 -19.79 -7.45 -12.85
N GLY A 256 -18.54 -7.62 -12.39
CA GLY A 256 -17.80 -6.61 -11.66
C GLY A 256 -17.58 -5.34 -12.48
N LEU A 257 -17.22 -5.48 -13.75
CA LEU A 257 -17.07 -4.36 -14.68
C LEU A 257 -18.39 -3.60 -14.85
N CYS A 258 -19.49 -4.29 -15.14
CA CYS A 258 -20.83 -3.69 -15.31
C CYS A 258 -21.25 -2.92 -14.04
N LYS A 259 -21.06 -3.53 -12.87
CA LYS A 259 -21.36 -2.92 -11.58
C LYS A 259 -20.56 -1.63 -11.37
N ARG A 260 -19.26 -1.64 -11.61
CA ARG A 260 -18.41 -0.44 -11.45
C ARG A 260 -18.78 0.68 -12.42
N ILE A 261 -19.06 0.34 -13.68
CA ILE A 261 -19.51 1.34 -14.66
C ILE A 261 -20.85 1.95 -14.22
N LEU A 262 -21.81 1.11 -13.80
CA LEU A 262 -23.09 1.61 -13.28
C LEU A 262 -22.89 2.58 -12.11
N PHE A 263 -22.08 2.22 -11.10
CA PHE A 263 -21.80 3.10 -9.98
C PHE A 263 -21.13 4.42 -10.41
N LYS A 264 -20.21 4.37 -11.38
CA LYS A 264 -19.58 5.59 -11.92
C LYS A 264 -20.60 6.48 -12.65
N MET A 265 -21.57 5.88 -13.37
CA MET A 265 -22.63 6.64 -14.02
C MET A 265 -23.59 7.26 -13.00
N LEU A 266 -23.99 6.54 -11.96
CA LEU A 266 -24.82 7.08 -10.88
C LEU A 266 -24.09 8.20 -10.12
N TYR A 267 -22.79 8.03 -9.84
CA TYR A 267 -21.96 9.07 -9.26
C TYR A 267 -21.91 10.32 -10.15
N LEU A 268 -21.71 10.14 -11.46
CA LEU A 268 -21.69 11.24 -12.42
C LEU A 268 -23.05 11.95 -12.46
N ALA A 269 -24.16 11.22 -12.52
CA ALA A 269 -25.49 11.80 -12.52
C ALA A 269 -25.76 12.67 -11.27
N ARG A 270 -25.32 12.19 -10.10
CA ARG A 270 -25.50 12.92 -8.83
C ARG A 270 -24.61 14.17 -8.72
N TYR A 271 -23.40 14.14 -9.28
CA TYR A 271 -22.38 15.17 -9.10
C TYR A 271 -21.93 15.80 -10.43
N PHE A 272 -22.77 15.75 -11.46
CA PHE A 272 -22.44 16.23 -12.81
C PHE A 272 -21.99 17.70 -12.83
N TYR A 273 -22.52 18.53 -11.94
CA TYR A 273 -22.15 19.94 -11.80
C TYR A 273 -20.70 20.14 -11.31
N LYS A 274 -20.09 19.12 -10.67
CA LYS A 274 -18.70 19.18 -10.21
C LYS A 274 -17.74 18.78 -11.33
N TYR A 275 -16.75 19.64 -11.59
CA TYR A 275 -15.73 19.38 -12.60
C TYR A 275 -14.94 18.10 -12.29
N GLU A 276 -14.56 17.92 -11.00
CA GLU A 276 -13.79 16.77 -10.52
C GLU A 276 -14.54 15.44 -10.73
N ALA A 277 -15.86 15.44 -10.61
CA ALA A 277 -16.67 14.23 -10.84
C ALA A 277 -16.65 13.82 -12.31
N ARG A 278 -16.83 14.79 -13.22
CA ARG A 278 -16.75 14.53 -14.66
C ARG A 278 -15.37 14.01 -15.05
N MET A 279 -14.31 14.62 -14.52
CA MET A 279 -12.93 14.21 -14.76
C MET A 279 -12.66 12.81 -14.23
N ASN A 280 -13.05 12.52 -12.97
CA ASN A 280 -12.91 11.20 -12.37
C ASN A 280 -13.53 10.10 -13.25
N VAL A 281 -14.79 10.28 -13.66
CA VAL A 281 -15.48 9.27 -14.48
C VAL A 281 -14.86 9.14 -15.86
N SER A 282 -14.52 10.26 -16.52
CA SER A 282 -13.90 10.24 -17.85
C SER A 282 -12.59 9.46 -17.85
N TYR A 283 -11.70 9.76 -16.90
CA TYR A 283 -10.41 9.08 -16.83
C TYR A 283 -10.52 7.63 -16.34
N TYR A 284 -11.47 7.33 -15.46
CA TYR A 284 -11.77 5.95 -15.08
C TYR A 284 -12.19 5.11 -16.29
N ILE A 285 -13.04 5.65 -17.16
CA ILE A 285 -13.48 4.97 -18.39
C ILE A 285 -12.30 4.78 -19.34
N LYS A 286 -11.47 5.82 -19.55
CA LYS A 286 -10.26 5.71 -20.39
C LYS A 286 -9.33 4.59 -19.86
N GLY A 287 -9.08 4.54 -18.56
CA GLY A 287 -8.30 3.47 -17.94
C GLY A 287 -8.95 2.09 -18.11
N THR A 288 -10.28 2.00 -17.95
CA THR A 288 -11.03 0.76 -18.19
C THR A 288 -10.80 0.24 -19.61
N PHE A 289 -10.87 1.11 -20.63
CA PHE A 289 -10.58 0.71 -22.01
C PHE A 289 -9.14 0.28 -22.22
N ALA A 290 -8.16 0.96 -21.59
CA ALA A 290 -6.76 0.53 -21.61
C ALA A 290 -6.60 -0.88 -21.03
N GLY A 291 -7.18 -1.16 -19.86
CA GLY A 291 -7.17 -2.49 -19.24
C GLY A 291 -7.89 -3.57 -20.08
N LEU A 292 -8.97 -3.23 -20.77
CA LEU A 292 -9.65 -4.15 -21.70
C LEU A 292 -8.74 -4.52 -22.86
N LYS A 293 -7.98 -3.57 -23.40
CA LYS A 293 -7.00 -3.77 -24.48
C LYS A 293 -5.69 -4.44 -24.01
N GLY A 294 -5.50 -4.62 -22.69
CA GLY A 294 -4.26 -5.15 -22.11
C GLY A 294 -3.10 -4.14 -22.10
N ASN A 295 -3.38 -2.86 -22.30
CA ASN A 295 -2.35 -1.82 -22.22
C ASN A 295 -2.07 -1.49 -20.75
N MET A 296 -0.90 -1.93 -20.27
CA MET A 296 -0.38 -1.69 -18.92
C MET A 296 0.80 -0.71 -18.91
N ASP A 297 0.96 0.09 -19.95
CA ASP A 297 2.00 1.12 -19.99
C ASP A 297 1.83 2.12 -18.83
N ASN A 298 2.92 2.37 -18.14
CA ASN A 298 2.99 3.26 -16.98
C ASN A 298 3.52 4.67 -17.35
N ASN A 299 3.97 4.90 -18.59
CA ASN A 299 4.36 6.22 -19.10
C ASN A 299 3.11 7.04 -19.48
N ILE A 300 2.28 7.33 -18.50
CA ILE A 300 0.99 8.00 -18.71
C ILE A 300 1.21 9.51 -18.66
N GLN A 301 0.98 10.19 -19.77
CA GLN A 301 0.94 11.65 -19.86
C GLN A 301 -0.53 12.11 -20.00
N PHE A 302 -0.91 13.14 -19.22
CA PHE A 302 -2.27 13.72 -19.24
C PHE A 302 -2.26 15.22 -19.54
#